data_fba1a9060e853eb3b4bf9db27650293b
#
_entry.id   fba1a9060e853eb3b4bf9db27650293b
#
_cell.length_a   1.000
_cell.length_b   1.000
_cell.length_c   1.000
_cell.angle_alpha   90.00
_cell.angle_beta   90.00
_cell.angle_gamma   90.00
#
_symmetry.space_group_name_H-M   'P 1'
#
loop_
_entity.id
_entity.type
_entity.pdbx_description
1 polymer ?
#
loop_
_entity_poly.entity_id
_entity_poly.type
_entity_poly.pdbx_seq_one_letter_code
_entity_poly.pdbx_strand_id
1 'polypeptide(L)'
;PALLLAVIKAESDFNPTVISRSGAVGLMQLIPETAIRHGVENLYDTGDNIRGGARHLRYLLNRFNGNVRFAVAAYNAGEHRVERYRAIPPYPETREYVRKVMIYYKSFRGDYQASPRKAVLLAMHHKPLQRAPLPIPAPVQSSRDDSRK
;
A
#
# COMPACT_ATOMS: atom_id res chain seq x y z
N PRO A 1 -11.39 -10.48 -1.81
CA PRO A 1 -10.03 -10.79 -2.29
C PRO A 1 -9.60 -9.89 -3.46
N ALA A 2 -10.39 -9.79 -4.54
CA ALA A 2 -10.00 -9.06 -5.76
C ALA A 2 -9.61 -7.59 -5.52
N LEU A 3 -10.35 -6.85 -4.68
CA LEU A 3 -10.02 -5.46 -4.36
C LEU A 3 -8.71 -5.35 -3.58
N LEU A 4 -8.47 -6.26 -2.64
CA LEU A 4 -7.21 -6.29 -1.89
C LEU A 4 -6.01 -6.50 -2.83
N LEU A 5 -6.10 -7.47 -3.74
CA LEU A 5 -5.07 -7.71 -4.75
C LEU A 5 -4.85 -6.49 -5.65
N ALA A 6 -5.92 -5.79 -6.03
CA ALA A 6 -5.83 -4.57 -6.84
C ALA A 6 -5.09 -3.43 -6.14
N VAL A 7 -5.34 -3.26 -4.83
CA VAL A 7 -4.62 -2.29 -4.00
C VAL A 7 -3.15 -2.68 -3.90
N ILE A 8 -2.83 -3.93 -3.53
CA ILE A 8 -1.44 -4.41 -3.45
C ILE A 8 -0.70 -4.19 -4.79
N LYS A 9 -1.35 -4.52 -5.91
CA LYS A 9 -0.76 -4.30 -7.24
C LYS A 9 -0.47 -2.82 -7.51
N ALA A 10 -1.36 -1.93 -7.11
CA ALA A 10 -1.20 -0.50 -7.30
C ALA A 10 -0.12 0.11 -6.39
N GLU A 11 -0.02 -0.36 -5.14
CA GLU A 11 0.89 0.14 -4.11
C GLU A 11 2.34 -0.30 -4.30
N SER A 12 2.56 -1.56 -4.57
CA SER A 12 3.89 -2.17 -4.53
C SER A 12 4.25 -3.02 -5.74
N ASP A 13 3.31 -3.24 -6.65
CA ASP A 13 3.47 -4.25 -7.70
C ASP A 13 3.84 -5.64 -7.16
N PHE A 14 3.24 -6.00 -6.00
CA PHE A 14 3.53 -7.22 -5.23
C PHE A 14 4.98 -7.31 -4.69
N ASN A 15 5.70 -6.21 -4.61
CA ASN A 15 7.03 -6.19 -4.00
C ASN A 15 6.94 -5.89 -2.50
N PRO A 16 7.27 -6.87 -1.61
CA PRO A 16 7.14 -6.69 -0.16
C PRO A 16 8.18 -5.76 0.46
N THR A 17 9.23 -5.41 -0.28
CA THR A 17 10.37 -4.63 0.24
C THR A 17 10.33 -3.15 -0.14
N VAL A 18 9.26 -2.69 -0.79
CA VAL A 18 9.15 -1.28 -1.21
C VAL A 18 8.97 -0.39 0.00
N ILE A 19 9.78 0.67 0.04
CA ILE A 19 9.63 1.79 0.97
C ILE A 19 9.52 3.06 0.11
N SER A 20 8.44 3.82 0.33
CA SER A 20 8.23 5.08 -0.38
C SER A 20 9.06 6.23 0.22
N ARG A 21 9.16 7.36 -0.49
CA ARG A 21 9.80 8.57 0.04
C ARG A 21 9.09 9.14 1.28
N SER A 22 7.79 8.88 1.42
CA SER A 22 6.98 9.29 2.57
C SER A 22 7.01 8.28 3.73
N GLY A 23 7.83 7.22 3.64
CA GLY A 23 7.95 6.21 4.69
C GLY A 23 6.86 5.15 4.69
N ALA A 24 6.07 5.03 3.63
CA ALA A 24 5.13 3.93 3.49
C ALA A 24 5.88 2.63 3.15
N VAL A 25 5.49 1.52 3.77
CA VAL A 25 6.24 0.25 3.75
C VAL A 25 5.39 -0.90 3.20
N GLY A 26 6.04 -1.74 2.42
CA GLY A 26 5.60 -3.10 2.10
C GLY A 26 4.51 -3.19 1.04
N LEU A 27 3.86 -4.35 0.99
CA LEU A 27 2.89 -4.71 -0.05
C LEU A 27 1.71 -3.74 -0.14
N MET A 28 1.23 -3.24 0.98
CA MET A 28 0.09 -2.34 1.04
C MET A 28 0.47 -0.90 1.37
N GLN A 29 1.77 -0.58 1.34
CA GLN A 29 2.31 0.77 1.54
C GLN A 29 1.69 1.46 2.77
N LEU A 30 1.78 0.81 3.93
CA LEU A 30 1.28 1.38 5.16
C LEU A 30 2.28 2.38 5.74
N ILE A 31 1.80 3.56 6.09
CA ILE A 31 2.56 4.51 6.92
C ILE A 31 2.45 4.12 8.40
N PRO A 32 3.45 4.44 9.25
CA PRO A 32 3.47 4.03 10.66
C PRO A 32 2.20 4.38 11.43
N GLU A 33 1.63 5.56 11.20
CA GLU A 33 0.40 5.98 11.86
C GLU A 33 -0.79 5.06 11.54
N THR A 34 -0.95 4.69 10.27
CA THR A 34 -2.00 3.74 9.84
C THR A 34 -1.75 2.35 10.41
N ALA A 35 -0.49 1.92 10.46
CA ALA A 35 -0.09 0.64 11.02
C ALA A 35 -0.46 0.53 12.50
N ILE A 36 -0.13 1.53 13.30
CA ILE A 36 -0.49 1.61 14.74
C ILE A 36 -2.01 1.55 14.92
N ARG A 37 -2.75 2.35 14.15
CA ARG A 37 -4.23 2.38 14.19
C ARG A 37 -4.86 1.02 13.95
N HIS A 38 -4.23 0.18 13.12
CA HIS A 38 -4.75 -1.14 12.74
C HIS A 38 -4.00 -2.31 13.39
N GLY A 39 -3.24 -2.06 14.46
CA GLY A 39 -2.59 -3.10 15.26
C GLY A 39 -1.56 -3.92 14.46
N VAL A 40 -0.75 -3.24 13.65
CA VAL A 40 0.39 -3.83 12.96
C VAL A 40 1.61 -3.71 13.88
N GLU A 41 2.18 -4.84 14.25
CA GLU A 41 3.35 -4.88 15.13
C GLU A 41 4.65 -4.70 14.36
N ASN A 42 4.72 -5.29 13.17
CA ASN A 42 5.88 -5.19 12.29
C ASN A 42 5.47 -4.85 10.85
N LEU A 43 5.72 -3.60 10.43
CA LEU A 43 5.43 -3.12 9.08
C LEU A 43 6.18 -3.88 7.98
N TYR A 44 7.34 -4.46 8.31
CA TYR A 44 8.19 -5.19 7.38
C TYR A 44 7.80 -6.67 7.28
N ASP A 45 7.01 -7.19 8.22
CA ASP A 45 6.40 -8.51 8.09
C ASP A 45 5.28 -8.47 7.06
N THR A 46 5.40 -9.31 6.03
CA THR A 46 4.46 -9.36 4.91
C THR A 46 3.03 -9.67 5.37
N GLY A 47 2.88 -10.60 6.32
CA GLY A 47 1.58 -11.01 6.84
C GLY A 47 0.92 -9.88 7.65
N ASP A 48 1.68 -9.22 8.51
CA ASP A 48 1.21 -8.08 9.30
C ASP A 48 0.82 -6.90 8.41
N ASN A 49 1.64 -6.60 7.42
CA ASN A 49 1.39 -5.55 6.44
C ASN A 49 0.07 -5.79 5.69
N ILE A 50 -0.14 -7.00 5.17
CA ILE A 50 -1.40 -7.36 4.48
C ILE A 50 -2.59 -7.30 5.44
N ARG A 51 -2.47 -7.83 6.67
CA ARG A 51 -3.55 -7.80 7.66
C ARG A 51 -3.94 -6.37 8.02
N GLY A 52 -2.96 -5.51 8.29
CA GLY A 52 -3.18 -4.10 8.61
C GLY A 52 -3.82 -3.34 7.46
N GLY A 53 -3.29 -3.50 6.25
CA GLY A 53 -3.84 -2.87 5.05
C GLY A 53 -5.26 -3.34 4.73
N ALA A 54 -5.55 -4.63 4.92
CA ALA A 54 -6.91 -5.16 4.75
C ALA A 54 -7.89 -4.58 5.78
N ARG A 55 -7.48 -4.41 7.05
CA ARG A 55 -8.28 -3.74 8.08
C ARG A 55 -8.52 -2.27 7.73
N HIS A 56 -7.49 -1.57 7.27
CA HIS A 56 -7.62 -0.18 6.82
C HIS A 56 -8.57 -0.05 5.63
N LEU A 57 -8.42 -0.88 4.61
CA LEU A 57 -9.32 -0.90 3.46
C LEU A 57 -10.76 -1.22 3.86
N ARG A 58 -10.97 -2.14 4.78
CA ARG A 58 -12.30 -2.46 5.34
C ARG A 58 -12.88 -1.28 6.09
N TYR A 59 -12.09 -0.62 6.93
CA TYR A 59 -12.49 0.60 7.63
C TYR A 59 -12.99 1.67 6.66
N LEU A 60 -12.24 1.93 5.59
CA LEU A 60 -12.62 2.91 4.56
C LEU A 60 -13.87 2.50 3.80
N LEU A 61 -14.02 1.23 3.44
CA LEU A 61 -15.24 0.73 2.81
C LEU A 61 -16.48 0.95 3.70
N ASN A 62 -16.37 0.69 4.99
CA ASN A 62 -17.46 0.91 5.94
C ASN A 62 -17.76 2.42 6.06
N ARG A 63 -16.73 3.26 6.15
CA ARG A 63 -16.86 4.71 6.28
C ARG A 63 -17.54 5.36 5.08
N PHE A 64 -17.35 4.82 3.89
CA PHE A 64 -17.95 5.32 2.65
C PHE A 64 -19.11 4.44 2.15
N ASN A 65 -19.81 3.74 3.06
CA ASN A 65 -21.02 2.95 2.75
C ASN A 65 -20.85 1.96 1.58
N GLY A 66 -19.68 1.33 1.48
CA GLY A 66 -19.36 0.38 0.42
C GLY A 66 -18.98 1.02 -0.92
N ASN A 67 -18.91 2.36 -1.02
CA ASN A 67 -18.44 3.01 -2.23
C ASN A 67 -16.95 2.74 -2.45
N VAL A 68 -16.65 1.75 -3.29
CA VAL A 68 -15.29 1.29 -3.57
C VAL A 68 -14.41 2.42 -4.10
N ARG A 69 -14.94 3.28 -4.98
CA ARG A 69 -14.15 4.38 -5.56
C ARG A 69 -13.74 5.41 -4.51
N PHE A 70 -14.62 5.72 -3.55
CA PHE A 70 -14.32 6.64 -2.45
C PHE A 70 -13.37 5.99 -1.46
N ALA A 71 -13.56 4.72 -1.11
CA ALA A 71 -12.64 3.99 -0.24
C ALA A 71 -11.22 3.92 -0.82
N VAL A 72 -11.09 3.66 -2.12
CA VAL A 72 -9.80 3.64 -2.82
C VAL A 72 -9.18 5.04 -2.89
N ALA A 73 -9.97 6.08 -3.15
CA ALA A 73 -9.48 7.47 -3.11
C ALA A 73 -8.98 7.86 -1.71
N ALA A 74 -9.70 7.44 -0.67
CA ALA A 74 -9.35 7.68 0.72
C ALA A 74 -8.11 6.90 1.16
N TYR A 75 -7.89 5.71 0.61
CA TYR A 75 -6.68 4.94 0.85
C TYR A 75 -5.42 5.70 0.43
N ASN A 76 -5.47 6.36 -0.72
CA ASN A 76 -4.34 7.15 -1.24
C ASN A 76 -4.28 8.57 -0.65
N ALA A 77 -5.41 9.28 -0.59
CA ALA A 77 -5.43 10.70 -0.23
C ALA A 77 -5.77 10.98 1.24
N GLY A 78 -6.24 9.98 1.99
CA GLY A 78 -6.81 10.10 3.32
C GLY A 78 -8.32 10.38 3.31
N GLU A 79 -9.01 9.82 4.31
CA GLU A 79 -10.47 9.88 4.41
C GLU A 79 -11.03 11.30 4.52
N HIS A 80 -10.38 12.19 5.27
CA HIS A 80 -10.84 13.57 5.47
C HIS A 80 -10.88 14.40 4.19
N ARG A 81 -9.98 14.11 3.24
CA ARG A 81 -9.98 14.79 1.94
C ARG A 81 -11.17 14.36 1.10
N VAL A 82 -11.48 13.06 1.08
CA VAL A 82 -12.67 12.55 0.35
C VAL A 82 -13.96 13.08 0.96
N GLU A 83 -14.05 13.13 2.28
CA GLU A 83 -15.20 13.72 3.00
C GLU A 83 -15.36 15.20 2.71
N ARG A 84 -14.27 15.97 2.78
CA ARG A 84 -14.27 17.42 2.51
C ARG A 84 -14.76 17.72 1.09
N TYR A 85 -14.29 16.97 0.11
CA TYR A 85 -14.72 17.17 -1.29
C TYR A 85 -16.07 16.50 -1.60
N ARG A 86 -16.54 15.58 -0.76
CA ARG A 86 -17.70 14.70 -1.03
C ARG A 86 -17.59 14.01 -2.40
N ALA A 87 -16.37 13.81 -2.87
CA ALA A 87 -16.00 13.27 -4.16
C ALA A 87 -14.55 12.73 -4.12
N ILE A 88 -14.09 12.11 -5.21
CA ILE A 88 -12.67 11.87 -5.42
C ILE A 88 -11.97 13.24 -5.52
N PRO A 89 -11.01 13.53 -4.62
CA PRO A 89 -10.31 14.81 -4.64
C PRO A 89 -9.70 15.13 -6.01
N PRO A 90 -9.61 16.41 -6.41
CA PRO A 90 -9.10 16.81 -7.72
C PRO A 90 -7.58 16.73 -7.81
N TYR A 91 -6.97 15.82 -7.10
CA TYR A 91 -5.53 15.57 -7.14
C TYR A 91 -5.20 14.62 -8.30
N PRO A 92 -4.31 14.99 -9.23
CA PRO A 92 -3.95 14.14 -10.37
C PRO A 92 -3.49 12.74 -9.93
N GLU A 93 -2.65 12.66 -8.90
CA GLU A 93 -2.16 11.41 -8.34
C GLU A 93 -3.29 10.51 -7.83
N THR A 94 -4.23 11.06 -7.03
CA THR A 94 -5.34 10.28 -6.48
C THR A 94 -6.30 9.81 -7.56
N ARG A 95 -6.58 10.64 -8.56
CA ARG A 95 -7.43 10.26 -9.70
C ARG A 95 -6.81 9.11 -10.51
N GLU A 96 -5.51 9.21 -10.77
CA GLU A 96 -4.77 8.15 -11.47
C GLU A 96 -4.70 6.86 -10.63
N TYR A 97 -4.48 6.99 -9.33
CA TYR A 97 -4.50 5.86 -8.40
C TYR A 97 -5.85 5.12 -8.43
N VAL A 98 -6.95 5.86 -8.30
CA VAL A 98 -8.30 5.28 -8.39
C VAL A 98 -8.51 4.59 -9.73
N ARG A 99 -8.13 5.22 -10.85
CA ARG A 99 -8.23 4.62 -12.19
C ARG A 99 -7.49 3.29 -12.26
N LYS A 100 -6.25 3.26 -11.79
CA LYS A 100 -5.35 2.09 -11.77
C LYS A 100 -5.93 0.94 -10.96
N VAL A 101 -6.33 1.22 -9.70
CA VAL A 101 -6.93 0.22 -8.81
C VAL A 101 -8.22 -0.34 -9.41
N MET A 102 -9.08 0.50 -9.99
CA MET A 102 -10.34 0.02 -10.59
C MET A 102 -10.13 -0.87 -11.81
N ILE A 103 -9.09 -0.60 -12.62
CA ILE A 103 -8.69 -1.49 -13.74
C ILE A 103 -8.26 -2.85 -13.19
N TYR A 104 -7.35 -2.87 -12.21
CA TYR A 104 -6.88 -4.11 -11.60
C TYR A 104 -8.00 -4.86 -10.89
N TYR A 105 -8.89 -4.14 -10.20
CA TYR A 105 -10.04 -4.75 -9.53
C TYR A 105 -10.97 -5.46 -10.50
N LYS A 106 -11.24 -4.85 -11.66
CA LYS A 106 -12.04 -5.48 -12.71
C LYS A 106 -11.37 -6.75 -13.25
N SER A 107 -10.08 -6.71 -13.51
CA SER A 107 -9.30 -7.85 -13.98
C SER A 107 -9.33 -8.99 -12.97
N PHE A 108 -8.88 -8.74 -11.73
CA PHE A 108 -8.83 -9.78 -10.69
C PHE A 108 -10.22 -10.32 -10.31
N ARG A 109 -11.29 -9.53 -10.45
CA ARG A 109 -12.64 -10.00 -10.23
C ARG A 109 -13.08 -10.97 -11.32
N GLY A 110 -12.75 -10.71 -12.58
CA GLY A 110 -12.99 -11.61 -13.70
C GLY A 110 -12.25 -12.93 -13.54
N ASP A 111 -10.96 -12.86 -13.24
CA ASP A 111 -10.12 -14.05 -13.03
C ASP A 111 -10.57 -14.88 -11.81
N TYR A 112 -10.99 -14.21 -10.73
CA TYR A 112 -11.51 -14.88 -9.54
C TYR A 112 -12.82 -15.63 -9.79
N GLN A 113 -13.70 -15.08 -10.62
CA GLN A 113 -14.94 -15.75 -11.02
C GLN A 113 -14.68 -16.93 -11.97
N ALA A 114 -13.66 -16.83 -12.82
CA ALA A 114 -13.29 -17.89 -13.76
C ALA A 114 -12.52 -19.03 -13.08
N SER A 115 -11.64 -18.73 -12.12
CA SER A 115 -10.88 -19.71 -11.34
C SER A 115 -10.22 -19.09 -10.12
N PRO A 116 -10.77 -19.25 -8.91
CA PRO A 116 -10.20 -18.67 -7.69
C PRO A 116 -8.75 -19.04 -7.41
N ARG A 117 -8.33 -20.26 -7.77
CA ARG A 117 -6.94 -20.74 -7.62
C ARG A 117 -5.98 -20.09 -8.60
N LYS A 118 -6.43 -19.80 -9.83
CA LYS A 118 -5.60 -19.22 -10.90
C LYS A 118 -5.31 -17.76 -10.64
N ALA A 119 -6.25 -17.00 -10.08
CA ALA A 119 -6.06 -15.59 -9.71
C ALA A 119 -4.97 -15.40 -8.64
N VAL A 120 -4.94 -16.29 -7.64
CA VAL A 120 -3.89 -16.27 -6.60
C VAL A 120 -2.53 -16.65 -7.19
N LEU A 121 -2.49 -17.65 -8.06
CA LEU A 121 -1.25 -18.12 -8.69
C LEU A 121 -0.64 -17.06 -9.64
N LEU A 122 -1.46 -16.36 -10.43
CA LEU A 122 -1.04 -15.25 -11.29
C LEU A 122 -0.46 -14.08 -10.48
N ALA A 123 -1.06 -13.76 -9.33
CA ALA A 123 -0.56 -12.74 -8.43
C ALA A 123 0.83 -13.10 -7.86
N MET A 124 1.09 -14.39 -7.61
CA MET A 124 2.37 -14.88 -7.06
C MET A 124 3.49 -15.04 -8.11
N HIS A 125 3.15 -15.15 -9.41
CA HIS A 125 4.13 -15.38 -10.49
C HIS A 125 4.60 -14.11 -11.18
N HIS A 126 4.16 -12.91 -10.75
CA HIS A 126 4.77 -11.68 -11.23
C HIS A 126 6.16 -11.55 -10.61
N LYS A 127 7.16 -11.89 -11.42
CA LYS A 127 8.59 -11.76 -11.07
C LYS A 127 8.85 -10.31 -10.69
N PRO A 128 9.34 -10.01 -9.47
CA PRO A 128 9.71 -8.64 -9.13
C PRO A 128 10.82 -8.18 -10.06
N LEU A 129 10.69 -7.02 -10.67
CA LEU A 129 11.80 -6.33 -11.32
C LEU A 129 12.89 -6.16 -10.27
N GLN A 130 14.01 -6.83 -10.47
CA GLN A 130 15.19 -6.72 -9.61
C GLN A 130 15.67 -5.26 -9.65
N ARG A 131 15.29 -4.46 -8.66
CA ARG A 131 16.00 -3.22 -8.36
C ARG A 131 17.22 -3.59 -7.52
N ALA A 132 18.38 -3.13 -7.98
CA ALA A 132 19.63 -3.27 -7.24
C ALA A 132 19.47 -2.79 -5.79
N PRO A 133 20.11 -3.47 -4.81
CA PRO A 133 20.06 -3.06 -3.42
C PRO A 133 20.59 -1.63 -3.29
N LEU A 134 19.87 -0.81 -2.51
CA LEU A 134 20.35 0.53 -2.16
C LEU A 134 21.67 0.41 -1.39
N PRO A 135 22.66 1.29 -1.65
CA PRO A 135 23.91 1.27 -0.92
C PRO A 135 23.64 1.51 0.57
N ILE A 136 24.21 0.64 1.40
CA ILE A 136 24.18 0.78 2.85
C ILE A 136 24.88 2.10 3.21
N PRO A 137 24.26 3.00 3.97
CA PRO A 137 24.95 4.21 4.41
C PRO A 137 26.17 3.82 5.26
N ALA A 138 27.30 4.43 4.96
CA ALA A 138 28.54 4.23 5.71
C ALA A 138 28.34 4.58 7.20
N PRO A 139 28.99 3.85 8.13
CA PRO A 139 28.89 4.16 9.54
C PRO A 139 29.42 5.57 9.81
N VAL A 140 28.63 6.35 10.55
CA VAL A 140 29.01 7.68 11.02
C VAL A 140 30.22 7.51 11.93
N GLN A 141 31.38 7.99 11.48
CA GLN A 141 32.55 8.07 12.33
C GLN A 141 32.28 9.10 13.41
N SER A 142 32.19 8.64 14.66
CA SER A 142 32.16 9.55 15.83
C SER A 142 33.56 10.23 15.95
N SER A 143 33.62 11.50 15.64
CA SER A 143 34.77 12.33 15.99
C SER A 143 34.86 12.40 17.52
N ARG A 144 35.75 11.62 18.10
CA ARG A 144 36.20 11.87 19.45
C ARG A 144 37.00 13.17 19.41
N ASP A 145 36.41 14.20 19.98
CA ASP A 145 37.10 15.46 20.30
C ASP A 145 37.97 15.16 21.53
N ASP A 146 39.26 15.05 21.28
CA ASP A 146 40.30 14.89 22.31
C ASP A 146 40.92 16.27 22.52
N SER A 147 40.24 17.10 23.30
CA SER A 147 40.78 18.40 23.75
C SER A 147 41.13 18.32 25.23
N ARG A 148 42.29 17.74 25.50
CA ARG A 148 43.04 18.02 26.73
C ARG A 148 44.41 18.64 26.35
N LYS A 149 44.51 19.95 26.48
CA LYS A 149 45.65 20.65 27.15
C LYS A 149 45.33 22.12 27.24
#